data_5d311afacadccf538603d71d9c0a6207
#
_entry.id   5d311afacadccf538603d71d9c0a6207
#
_cell.length_a   1.000
_cell.length_b   1.000
_cell.length_c   1.000
_cell.angle_alpha   90.00
_cell.angle_beta   90.00
_cell.angle_gamma   90.00
#
_symmetry.space_group_name_H-M   'P 1'
#
loop_
_entity.id
_entity.type
_entity.pdbx_description
1 polymer ?
#
loop_
_entity_poly.entity_id
_entity_poly.type
_entity_poly.pdbx_seq_one_letter_code
_entity_poly.pdbx_strand_id
1 'polypeptide(L)'
;MESVLGDLPPKAVKTGMLASVSVIKSIIEQLRSTYPETESMPPMVIDPVMISTSNHTLLPSDAIGALCFGLLPLARVITPNIQETELLLRCLRAGKETEHHSDVAIGDLVKEQESGEGERIRSVQQMIEAGKEIAQILQAKNLTVLVKGGHLPMEKIMLKPALHELSKDSNIRVVWKGDSNGADEEQEGFIEVLHAYRSQANSESAGMKEETYVVDVMVDADGKVILFVAPAITSASTHGTGCTLSAAIASNLALGKPMTQAISEGIDYTQRAIVTAEAKGEGHGPLNHGCNVVQRALPLPIASDPHPFVSHLIRSTSEEWQSYVKHPFVLQLGRGTLDPDAFRHYIIQDWHYLRNYARAHAQGAYKSTSFAEIQAFSEICLHIAKESEMHVEFCKSFGVSLEDLQNAQESPANSAYSQYILDIGVQGDVTELLVAVFSCLLGYGEVGLYLKRKLEDGSGEVVLEGNRYKRWIQDYSGADFQGAVNRGIRTLEQRLAQDAPSPARLARLTKIWSDCVKLEAAFWQMGLDRS
;
A
#
# COMPACT_ATOMS: atom_id res chain seq x y z
N MET A 1 -34.79 8.88 20.10
CA MET A 1 -33.67 8.17 20.75
C MET A 1 -34.17 7.09 21.71
N GLU A 2 -35.02 7.41 22.65
CA GLU A 2 -35.50 6.49 23.70
C GLU A 2 -35.98 5.13 23.15
N SER A 3 -36.87 5.13 22.15
CA SER A 3 -37.38 3.91 21.52
C SER A 3 -36.29 3.06 20.88
N VAL A 4 -35.27 3.67 20.27
CA VAL A 4 -34.15 2.94 19.62
C VAL A 4 -33.20 2.38 20.67
N LEU A 5 -32.87 3.18 21.70
CA LEU A 5 -31.94 2.75 22.76
C LEU A 5 -32.53 1.62 23.61
N GLY A 6 -33.87 1.61 23.79
CA GLY A 6 -34.58 0.57 24.55
C GLY A 6 -34.79 -0.74 23.77
N ASP A 7 -35.01 -0.67 22.47
CA ASP A 7 -35.32 -1.82 21.62
C ASP A 7 -34.07 -2.44 20.95
N LEU A 8 -33.20 -1.57 20.42
CA LEU A 8 -31.98 -1.97 19.71
C LEU A 8 -30.76 -1.17 20.25
N PRO A 9 -30.23 -1.54 21.42
CA PRO A 9 -29.11 -0.80 22.02
C PRO A 9 -27.91 -0.79 21.10
N PRO A 10 -27.39 0.39 20.72
CA PRO A 10 -26.28 0.50 19.80
C PRO A 10 -24.97 0.00 20.44
N LYS A 11 -24.11 -0.63 19.64
CA LYS A 11 -22.75 -1.03 20.05
C LYS A 11 -21.74 0.10 19.93
N ALA A 12 -22.07 1.16 19.20
CA ALA A 12 -21.34 2.44 19.13
C ALA A 12 -22.30 3.54 18.71
N VAL A 13 -21.99 4.78 19.05
CA VAL A 13 -22.78 5.96 18.67
C VAL A 13 -21.88 6.94 17.94
N LYS A 14 -22.35 7.48 16.81
CA LYS A 14 -21.67 8.57 16.09
C LYS A 14 -22.57 9.81 16.08
N THR A 15 -21.97 10.96 16.40
CA THR A 15 -22.60 12.27 16.18
C THR A 15 -21.80 13.06 15.13
N GLY A 16 -22.50 13.79 14.28
CA GLY A 16 -21.93 14.76 13.35
C GLY A 16 -22.45 16.16 13.64
N MET A 17 -22.91 16.88 12.62
CA MET A 17 -23.47 18.21 12.77
C MET A 17 -24.73 18.20 13.64
N LEU A 18 -24.69 18.93 14.74
CA LEU A 18 -25.79 19.09 15.71
C LEU A 18 -26.29 20.54 15.67
N ALA A 19 -27.43 20.75 15.05
CA ALA A 19 -27.88 22.07 14.62
C ALA A 19 -28.22 23.08 15.76
N SER A 20 -28.39 22.63 17.00
CA SER A 20 -28.82 23.53 18.10
C SER A 20 -28.47 22.99 19.49
N VAL A 21 -28.45 23.93 20.46
CA VAL A 21 -28.26 23.60 21.89
C VAL A 21 -29.30 22.60 22.39
N SER A 22 -30.56 22.73 21.99
CA SER A 22 -31.64 21.87 22.42
C SER A 22 -31.40 20.41 21.99
N VAL A 23 -30.94 20.19 20.76
CA VAL A 23 -30.59 18.86 20.26
C VAL A 23 -29.42 18.27 21.06
N ILE A 24 -28.38 19.06 21.31
CA ILE A 24 -27.20 18.60 22.07
C ILE A 24 -27.62 18.22 23.49
N LYS A 25 -28.39 19.07 24.19
CA LYS A 25 -28.87 18.80 25.55
C LYS A 25 -29.76 17.56 25.58
N SER A 26 -30.70 17.41 24.65
CA SER A 26 -31.55 16.23 24.57
C SER A 26 -30.76 14.94 24.38
N ILE A 27 -29.68 14.96 23.57
CA ILE A 27 -28.79 13.82 23.38
C ILE A 27 -28.10 13.47 24.69
N ILE A 28 -27.52 14.47 25.39
CA ILE A 28 -26.83 14.28 26.67
C ILE A 28 -27.76 13.71 27.71
N GLU A 29 -28.95 14.30 27.87
CA GLU A 29 -29.97 13.85 28.84
C GLU A 29 -30.40 12.42 28.56
N GLN A 30 -30.69 12.08 27.33
CA GLN A 30 -31.10 10.73 26.94
C GLN A 30 -29.99 9.70 27.15
N LEU A 31 -28.74 10.04 26.82
CA LEU A 31 -27.60 9.12 27.04
C LEU A 31 -27.37 8.89 28.53
N ARG A 32 -27.40 9.94 29.35
CA ARG A 32 -27.21 9.82 30.81
C ARG A 32 -28.35 9.10 31.48
N SER A 33 -29.59 9.25 31.01
CA SER A 33 -30.73 8.52 31.56
C SER A 33 -30.70 7.04 31.20
N THR A 34 -30.25 6.69 30.00
CA THR A 34 -30.15 5.31 29.52
C THR A 34 -28.93 4.59 30.08
N TYR A 35 -27.82 5.31 30.21
CA TYR A 35 -26.53 4.80 30.69
C TYR A 35 -26.03 5.63 31.87
N PRO A 36 -26.57 5.39 33.11
CA PRO A 36 -26.19 6.16 34.31
C PRO A 36 -24.69 6.05 34.64
N GLU A 37 -24.10 4.91 34.31
CA GLU A 37 -22.67 4.67 34.48
C GLU A 37 -21.97 4.88 33.12
N THR A 38 -20.98 5.79 33.08
CA THR A 38 -20.23 6.09 31.86
C THR A 38 -19.54 4.84 31.27
N GLU A 39 -19.24 3.84 32.11
CA GLU A 39 -18.61 2.59 31.67
C GLU A 39 -19.56 1.68 30.88
N SER A 40 -20.87 1.80 31.11
CA SER A 40 -21.89 1.05 30.34
C SER A 40 -22.28 1.72 29.03
N MET A 41 -21.84 2.97 28.82
CA MET A 41 -22.15 3.73 27.59
C MET A 41 -21.41 3.14 26.40
N PRO A 42 -22.09 2.94 25.25
CA PRO A 42 -21.41 2.53 24.02
C PRO A 42 -20.40 3.59 23.60
N PRO A 43 -19.26 3.21 22.97
CA PRO A 43 -18.24 4.15 22.55
C PRO A 43 -18.84 5.21 21.62
N MET A 44 -18.65 6.48 22.00
CA MET A 44 -19.13 7.62 21.24
C MET A 44 -18.03 8.20 20.37
N VAL A 45 -18.28 8.29 19.08
CA VAL A 45 -17.44 9.00 18.10
C VAL A 45 -18.09 10.33 17.78
N ILE A 46 -17.46 11.42 18.19
CA ILE A 46 -17.98 12.77 17.99
C ILE A 46 -17.15 13.46 16.92
N ASP A 47 -17.75 13.70 15.75
CA ASP A 47 -17.20 14.55 14.71
C ASP A 47 -17.71 15.98 14.98
N PRO A 48 -16.86 16.89 15.48
CA PRO A 48 -17.28 18.20 15.93
C PRO A 48 -17.45 19.16 14.75
N VAL A 49 -18.41 18.86 13.87
CA VAL A 49 -18.68 19.63 12.67
C VAL A 49 -19.19 21.02 13.04
N MET A 50 -18.26 21.98 13.08
CA MET A 50 -18.55 23.39 13.44
C MET A 50 -18.31 24.35 12.29
N ILE A 51 -17.40 24.00 11.38
CA ILE A 51 -16.92 24.86 10.30
C ILE A 51 -17.06 24.11 8.96
N SER A 52 -17.59 24.81 7.95
CA SER A 52 -17.63 24.27 6.57
C SER A 52 -16.24 24.25 5.92
N THR A 53 -16.09 23.48 4.85
CA THR A 53 -14.87 23.52 4.00
C THR A 53 -14.58 24.90 3.40
N SER A 54 -15.60 25.77 3.32
CA SER A 54 -15.50 27.17 2.88
C SER A 54 -15.22 28.15 4.03
N ASN A 55 -14.83 27.69 5.20
CA ASN A 55 -14.49 28.47 6.40
C ASN A 55 -15.65 29.25 7.01
N HIS A 56 -16.89 28.81 6.80
CA HIS A 56 -18.07 29.42 7.42
C HIS A 56 -18.52 28.58 8.61
N THR A 57 -18.85 29.25 9.71
CA THR A 57 -19.37 28.62 10.92
C THR A 57 -20.76 28.04 10.65
N LEU A 58 -20.91 26.74 10.90
CA LEU A 58 -22.15 25.97 10.71
C LEU A 58 -22.99 25.88 11.99
N LEU A 59 -22.35 26.04 13.14
CA LEU A 59 -22.99 25.93 14.46
C LEU A 59 -23.13 27.31 15.09
N PRO A 60 -24.29 27.64 15.70
CA PRO A 60 -24.44 28.82 16.55
C PRO A 60 -23.46 28.75 17.75
N SER A 61 -23.00 29.94 18.22
CA SER A 61 -21.98 30.01 19.28
C SER A 61 -22.40 29.31 20.58
N ASP A 62 -23.67 29.39 20.95
CA ASP A 62 -24.23 28.72 22.12
C ASP A 62 -24.23 27.18 21.97
N ALA A 63 -24.43 26.67 20.74
CA ALA A 63 -24.35 25.27 20.43
C ALA A 63 -22.90 24.74 20.49
N ILE A 64 -21.90 25.56 20.09
CA ILE A 64 -20.48 25.25 20.25
C ILE A 64 -20.14 25.07 21.73
N GLY A 65 -20.63 25.96 22.61
CA GLY A 65 -20.47 25.82 24.07
C GLY A 65 -21.06 24.54 24.63
N ALA A 66 -22.30 24.23 24.23
CA ALA A 66 -22.95 22.98 24.65
C ALA A 66 -22.22 21.74 24.14
N LEU A 67 -21.63 21.80 22.94
CA LEU A 67 -20.78 20.74 22.40
C LEU A 67 -19.50 20.59 23.24
N CYS A 68 -18.72 21.66 23.41
CA CYS A 68 -17.43 21.64 24.09
C CYS A 68 -17.53 21.17 25.55
N PHE A 69 -18.48 21.72 26.30
CA PHE A 69 -18.56 21.50 27.74
C PHE A 69 -19.58 20.44 28.16
N GLY A 70 -20.50 20.07 27.27
CA GLY A 70 -21.54 19.10 27.58
C GLY A 70 -21.35 17.74 26.92
N LEU A 71 -21.11 17.72 25.61
CA LEU A 71 -21.09 16.49 24.83
C LEU A 71 -19.68 15.88 24.68
N LEU A 72 -18.64 16.67 24.40
CA LEU A 72 -17.28 16.17 24.23
C LEU A 72 -16.74 15.39 25.45
N PRO A 73 -17.08 15.74 26.71
CA PRO A 73 -16.68 14.93 27.87
C PRO A 73 -17.22 13.48 27.88
N LEU A 74 -18.24 13.19 27.06
CA LEU A 74 -18.79 11.83 26.90
C LEU A 74 -18.13 11.05 25.74
N ALA A 75 -17.24 11.67 25.02
CA ALA A 75 -16.62 11.07 23.84
C ALA A 75 -15.63 9.95 24.19
N ARG A 76 -15.64 8.89 23.40
CA ARG A 76 -14.57 7.90 23.33
C ARG A 76 -13.53 8.27 22.27
N VAL A 77 -13.99 8.93 21.19
CA VAL A 77 -13.17 9.50 20.13
C VAL A 77 -13.76 10.83 19.68
N ILE A 78 -12.91 11.84 19.51
CA ILE A 78 -13.26 13.07 18.78
C ILE A 78 -12.41 13.18 17.53
N THR A 79 -13.00 13.66 16.42
CA THR A 79 -12.35 13.67 15.10
C THR A 79 -12.33 15.06 14.47
N PRO A 80 -11.77 16.10 15.13
CA PRO A 80 -11.71 17.43 14.56
C PRO A 80 -10.75 17.52 13.39
N ASN A 81 -11.07 18.34 12.39
CA ASN A 81 -10.08 18.81 11.42
C ASN A 81 -9.21 19.92 12.04
N ILE A 82 -8.21 20.44 11.30
CA ILE A 82 -7.30 21.46 11.82
C ILE A 82 -8.04 22.71 12.30
N GLN A 83 -8.97 23.24 11.52
CA GLN A 83 -9.73 24.44 11.87
C GLN A 83 -10.64 24.22 13.07
N GLU A 84 -11.30 23.07 13.14
CA GLU A 84 -12.10 22.65 14.29
C GLU A 84 -11.24 22.48 15.53
N THR A 85 -10.02 21.93 15.40
CA THR A 85 -9.05 21.79 16.49
C THR A 85 -8.65 23.14 17.06
N GLU A 86 -8.36 24.13 16.20
CA GLU A 86 -8.01 25.50 16.60
C GLU A 86 -9.16 26.16 17.39
N LEU A 87 -10.39 26.04 16.90
CA LEU A 87 -11.55 26.61 17.57
C LEU A 87 -11.85 25.89 18.90
N LEU A 88 -11.78 24.57 18.93
CA LEU A 88 -11.96 23.78 20.15
C LEU A 88 -10.96 24.18 21.24
N LEU A 89 -9.68 24.32 20.90
CA LEU A 89 -8.65 24.74 21.86
C LEU A 89 -8.96 26.08 22.48
N ARG A 90 -9.34 27.08 21.66
CA ARG A 90 -9.72 28.41 22.17
C ARG A 90 -10.91 28.33 23.12
N CYS A 91 -11.96 27.63 22.71
CA CYS A 91 -13.15 27.46 23.56
C CYS A 91 -12.82 26.76 24.88
N LEU A 92 -12.02 25.69 24.84
CA LEU A 92 -11.66 24.91 26.00
C LEU A 92 -10.71 25.65 26.95
N ARG A 93 -9.74 26.43 26.40
CA ARG A 93 -8.84 27.30 27.19
C ARG A 93 -9.65 28.40 27.91
N ALA A 94 -10.51 29.12 27.17
CA ALA A 94 -11.36 30.12 27.76
C ALA A 94 -12.30 29.56 28.84
N GLY A 95 -12.82 28.36 28.66
CA GLY A 95 -13.64 27.68 29.66
C GLY A 95 -12.90 27.27 30.93
N LYS A 96 -11.57 27.14 30.89
CA LYS A 96 -10.74 26.94 32.10
C LYS A 96 -10.53 28.21 32.92
N GLU A 97 -10.54 29.34 32.25
CA GLU A 97 -10.27 30.67 32.87
C GLU A 97 -11.52 31.28 33.51
N THR A 98 -12.69 30.69 33.25
CA THR A 98 -13.98 31.20 33.76
C THR A 98 -14.52 30.30 34.88
N GLU A 99 -15.17 30.89 35.90
CA GLU A 99 -15.83 30.12 36.95
C GLU A 99 -17.07 29.35 36.45
N HIS A 100 -17.69 29.87 35.38
CA HIS A 100 -18.83 29.23 34.74
C HIS A 100 -18.62 29.17 33.21
N HIS A 101 -18.81 28.02 32.60
CA HIS A 101 -18.68 27.84 31.16
C HIS A 101 -19.66 28.70 30.32
N SER A 102 -20.78 29.16 30.94
CA SER A 102 -21.72 30.11 30.34
C SER A 102 -21.10 31.48 30.07
N ASP A 103 -20.01 31.83 30.73
CA ASP A 103 -19.40 33.17 30.68
C ASP A 103 -18.35 33.27 29.55
N VAL A 104 -18.09 32.18 28.86
CA VAL A 104 -17.17 32.16 27.70
C VAL A 104 -17.78 32.86 26.52
N ALA A 105 -17.13 33.93 26.04
CA ALA A 105 -17.55 34.72 24.87
C ALA A 105 -17.28 33.97 23.55
N ILE A 106 -17.90 32.83 23.34
CA ILE A 106 -17.67 31.96 22.15
C ILE A 106 -17.89 32.68 20.84
N GLY A 107 -18.86 33.63 20.80
CA GLY A 107 -19.13 34.43 19.59
C GLY A 107 -17.94 35.23 19.11
N ASP A 108 -17.10 35.72 20.01
CA ASP A 108 -15.91 36.49 19.66
C ASP A 108 -14.79 35.57 19.20
N LEU A 109 -14.61 34.37 19.84
CA LEU A 109 -13.67 33.36 19.41
C LEU A 109 -13.97 32.82 17.99
N VAL A 110 -15.25 32.70 17.64
CA VAL A 110 -15.70 32.33 16.29
C VAL A 110 -15.33 33.42 15.27
N LYS A 111 -15.56 34.69 15.58
CA LYS A 111 -15.19 35.81 14.69
C LYS A 111 -13.68 35.89 14.46
N GLU A 112 -12.86 35.66 15.49
CA GLU A 112 -11.41 35.60 15.39
C GLU A 112 -10.97 34.40 14.48
N GLN A 113 -11.69 33.30 14.55
CA GLN A 113 -11.45 32.16 13.66
C GLN A 113 -11.76 32.51 12.20
N GLU A 114 -12.88 33.17 11.93
CA GLU A 114 -13.32 33.56 10.60
C GLU A 114 -12.44 34.69 10.01
N SER A 115 -11.99 35.67 10.83
CA SER A 115 -11.07 36.74 10.40
C SER A 115 -9.63 36.23 10.13
N GLY A 116 -9.30 35.04 10.57
CA GLY A 116 -7.96 34.50 10.45
C GLY A 116 -6.99 35.00 11.52
N GLU A 117 -7.47 35.75 12.50
CA GLU A 117 -6.73 36.16 13.68
C GLU A 117 -6.63 35.01 14.67
N GLY A 118 -5.43 34.75 15.21
CA GLY A 118 -5.21 33.72 16.21
C GLY A 118 -4.21 32.67 15.81
N GLU A 119 -3.95 31.75 16.75
CA GLU A 119 -2.97 30.69 16.60
C GLU A 119 -3.41 29.69 15.54
N ARG A 120 -2.53 29.42 14.57
CA ARG A 120 -2.77 28.49 13.45
C ARG A 120 -1.88 27.28 13.52
N ILE A 121 -2.45 26.11 13.32
CA ILE A 121 -1.74 24.85 13.20
C ILE A 121 -1.15 24.71 11.80
N ARG A 122 0.18 24.64 11.69
CA ARG A 122 0.92 24.59 10.43
C ARG A 122 1.91 23.43 10.35
N SER A 123 1.98 22.59 11.37
CA SER A 123 2.90 21.47 11.42
C SER A 123 2.31 20.27 12.17
N VAL A 124 2.87 19.06 11.90
CA VAL A 124 2.50 17.84 12.60
C VAL A 124 2.78 17.96 14.10
N GLN A 125 3.88 18.62 14.48
CA GLN A 125 4.22 18.86 15.87
C GLN A 125 3.12 19.66 16.59
N GLN A 126 2.63 20.73 15.97
CA GLN A 126 1.52 21.53 16.52
C GLN A 126 0.20 20.74 16.59
N MET A 127 -0.06 19.82 15.64
CA MET A 127 -1.20 18.91 15.73
C MET A 127 -1.11 17.97 16.92
N ILE A 128 0.10 17.45 17.21
CA ILE A 128 0.35 16.60 18.39
C ILE A 128 0.10 17.37 19.68
N GLU A 129 0.66 18.58 19.79
CA GLU A 129 0.52 19.44 20.96
C GLU A 129 -0.95 19.80 21.20
N ALA A 130 -1.65 20.20 20.13
CA ALA A 130 -3.08 20.49 20.18
C ALA A 130 -3.93 19.30 20.63
N GLY A 131 -3.67 18.12 20.08
CA GLY A 131 -4.36 16.87 20.46
C GLY A 131 -4.13 16.51 21.92
N LYS A 132 -2.89 16.61 22.40
CA LYS A 132 -2.52 16.39 23.81
C LYS A 132 -3.22 17.39 24.74
N GLU A 133 -3.23 18.65 24.40
CA GLU A 133 -3.87 19.70 25.19
C GLU A 133 -5.39 19.52 25.29
N ILE A 134 -6.05 19.19 24.19
CA ILE A 134 -7.49 18.88 24.20
C ILE A 134 -7.78 17.69 25.13
N ALA A 135 -7.01 16.61 25.02
CA ALA A 135 -7.19 15.45 25.89
C ALA A 135 -6.99 15.79 27.36
N GLN A 136 -5.99 16.63 27.69
CA GLN A 136 -5.73 17.10 29.06
C GLN A 136 -6.85 18.01 29.60
N ILE A 137 -7.43 18.87 28.76
CA ILE A 137 -8.48 19.79 29.22
C ILE A 137 -9.79 19.03 29.46
N LEU A 138 -10.17 18.14 28.55
CA LEU A 138 -11.42 17.41 28.65
C LEU A 138 -11.40 16.34 29.75
N GLN A 139 -10.25 15.80 30.13
CA GLN A 139 -10.05 14.78 31.16
C GLN A 139 -11.05 13.62 31.09
N ALA A 140 -11.59 13.37 29.91
CA ALA A 140 -12.56 12.29 29.73
C ALA A 140 -11.85 10.92 29.78
N LYS A 141 -12.41 9.99 30.55
CA LYS A 141 -11.83 8.66 30.72
C LYS A 141 -11.68 7.93 29.38
N ASN A 142 -10.46 7.53 29.08
CA ASN A 142 -10.13 6.82 27.83
C ASN A 142 -10.41 7.60 26.52
N LEU A 143 -10.40 8.92 26.54
CA LEU A 143 -10.60 9.76 25.35
C LEU A 143 -9.44 9.57 24.36
N THR A 144 -9.80 9.44 23.09
CA THR A 144 -8.87 9.52 21.96
C THR A 144 -9.18 10.76 21.13
N VAL A 145 -8.17 11.55 20.81
CA VAL A 145 -8.28 12.71 19.91
C VAL A 145 -7.63 12.36 18.57
N LEU A 146 -8.40 12.43 17.49
CA LEU A 146 -7.90 12.24 16.13
C LEU A 146 -7.95 13.58 15.38
N VAL A 147 -6.84 14.29 15.35
CA VAL A 147 -6.71 15.53 14.56
C VAL A 147 -6.50 15.18 13.10
N LYS A 148 -7.46 15.53 12.23
CA LYS A 148 -7.44 15.22 10.80
C LYS A 148 -6.57 16.22 10.05
N GLY A 149 -5.54 15.73 9.35
CA GLY A 149 -4.56 16.56 8.63
C GLY A 149 -4.86 16.86 7.17
N GLY A 150 -6.03 16.48 6.66
CA GLY A 150 -6.38 16.59 5.24
C GLY A 150 -6.31 18.00 4.64
N HIS A 151 -6.26 19.06 5.46
CA HIS A 151 -6.09 20.44 5.04
C HIS A 151 -4.62 20.93 5.07
N LEU A 152 -3.67 20.06 5.41
CA LEU A 152 -2.24 20.37 5.47
C LEU A 152 -1.44 19.33 4.67
N PRO A 153 -1.58 19.28 3.33
CA PRO A 153 -0.76 18.39 2.51
C PRO A 153 0.70 18.85 2.55
N MET A 154 1.62 17.89 2.70
CA MET A 154 3.06 18.10 2.81
C MET A 154 3.80 17.29 1.76
N GLU A 155 4.85 17.87 1.18
CA GLU A 155 5.73 17.17 0.24
C GLU A 155 6.57 16.10 0.99
N LYS A 156 6.78 14.97 0.34
CA LYS A 156 7.51 13.81 0.91
C LYS A 156 8.91 14.22 1.43
N ILE A 157 9.59 15.08 0.68
CA ILE A 157 10.95 15.53 1.01
C ILE A 157 11.01 16.32 2.33
N MET A 158 9.95 17.06 2.66
CA MET A 158 9.85 17.81 3.92
C MET A 158 9.30 16.96 5.07
N LEU A 159 8.44 16.00 4.73
CA LEU A 159 7.74 15.17 5.71
C LEU A 159 8.66 14.11 6.32
N LYS A 160 9.46 13.39 5.52
CA LYS A 160 10.34 12.31 6.01
C LYS A 160 11.29 12.76 7.14
N PRO A 161 12.05 13.87 7.01
CA PRO A 161 12.92 14.32 8.09
C PRO A 161 12.14 14.73 9.36
N ALA A 162 10.98 15.36 9.20
CA ALA A 162 10.12 15.76 10.32
C ALA A 162 9.59 14.53 11.09
N LEU A 163 9.13 13.50 10.38
CA LEU A 163 8.66 12.26 10.99
C LEU A 163 9.78 11.46 11.64
N HIS A 164 10.98 11.46 11.05
CA HIS A 164 12.16 10.82 11.64
C HIS A 164 12.53 11.49 12.97
N GLU A 165 12.50 12.82 13.04
CA GLU A 165 12.77 13.53 14.29
C GLU A 165 11.71 13.23 15.35
N LEU A 166 10.44 13.23 14.98
CA LEU A 166 9.32 12.89 15.87
C LEU A 166 9.38 11.45 16.37
N SER A 167 9.81 10.50 15.54
CA SER A 167 9.88 9.08 15.91
C SER A 167 10.99 8.74 16.92
N LYS A 168 11.87 9.69 17.25
CA LYS A 168 12.84 9.53 18.35
C LYS A 168 12.17 9.54 19.72
N ASP A 169 10.97 10.11 19.85
CA ASP A 169 10.14 9.98 21.04
C ASP A 169 9.48 8.59 21.04
N SER A 170 9.78 7.76 22.02
CA SER A 170 9.24 6.41 22.19
C SER A 170 7.71 6.35 22.31
N ASN A 171 7.08 7.48 22.60
CA ASN A 171 5.61 7.61 22.66
C ASN A 171 4.98 7.91 21.30
N ILE A 172 5.78 8.15 20.25
CA ILE A 172 5.29 8.47 18.91
C ILE A 172 5.56 7.30 17.97
N ARG A 173 4.49 6.78 17.36
CA ARG A 173 4.54 5.73 16.34
C ARG A 173 4.04 6.27 15.01
N VAL A 174 4.78 5.99 13.94
CA VAL A 174 4.37 6.34 12.56
C VAL A 174 3.79 5.11 11.89
N VAL A 175 2.64 5.27 11.24
CA VAL A 175 1.95 4.23 10.46
C VAL A 175 1.70 4.77 9.06
N TRP A 176 2.39 4.22 8.08
CA TRP A 176 2.21 4.56 6.68
C TRP A 176 1.00 3.82 6.09
N LYS A 177 0.19 4.53 5.30
CA LYS A 177 -1.02 4.04 4.65
C LYS A 177 -0.88 4.11 3.13
N GLY A 178 -1.16 3.00 2.46
CA GLY A 178 -1.13 2.94 0.99
C GLY A 178 0.26 3.06 0.36
N ASP A 179 1.30 3.33 1.14
CA ASP A 179 2.69 3.34 0.73
C ASP A 179 3.44 2.25 1.49
N SER A 180 3.96 1.28 0.77
CA SER A 180 4.81 0.24 1.33
C SER A 180 6.25 0.73 1.59
N ASN A 181 6.54 1.99 1.29
CA ASN A 181 7.87 2.61 1.41
C ASN A 181 8.16 3.19 2.81
N GLY A 182 7.36 2.86 3.81
CA GLY A 182 7.69 3.15 5.22
C GLY A 182 8.51 2.06 5.90
N ALA A 183 8.65 0.89 5.26
CA ALA A 183 9.61 -0.13 5.68
C ALA A 183 11.00 0.31 5.19
N ASP A 184 11.96 0.29 6.11
CA ASP A 184 13.35 0.73 5.93
C ASP A 184 13.90 0.49 4.53
N GLU A 185 14.49 1.52 3.93
CA GLU A 185 15.19 1.47 2.62
C GLU A 185 16.27 0.37 2.58
N GLU A 186 16.72 -0.13 3.72
CA GLU A 186 17.65 -1.25 3.83
C GLU A 186 17.04 -2.62 3.48
N GLN A 187 15.72 -2.81 3.55
CA GLN A 187 15.03 -4.03 3.08
C GLN A 187 14.60 -3.96 1.61
N GLU A 188 14.61 -2.78 0.99
CA GLU A 188 14.25 -2.59 -0.41
C GLU A 188 15.33 -3.03 -1.41
N GLY A 189 16.53 -3.41 -0.97
CA GLY A 189 17.69 -3.74 -1.81
C GLY A 189 17.52 -4.89 -2.83
N PHE A 190 16.31 -5.39 -3.03
CA PHE A 190 16.02 -6.56 -3.88
C PHE A 190 14.94 -6.37 -4.93
N ILE A 191 14.54 -5.13 -5.19
CA ILE A 191 13.52 -4.84 -6.21
C ILE A 191 14.12 -3.91 -7.28
N GLU A 192 15.30 -4.25 -7.78
CA GLU A 192 16.03 -3.45 -8.77
C GLU A 192 15.20 -3.24 -10.04
N VAL A 193 14.49 -4.28 -10.48
CA VAL A 193 13.59 -4.18 -11.62
C VAL A 193 12.51 -3.14 -11.37
N LEU A 194 11.88 -3.11 -10.20
CA LEU A 194 10.86 -2.12 -9.90
C LEU A 194 11.44 -0.72 -9.72
N HIS A 195 12.67 -0.59 -9.19
CA HIS A 195 13.38 0.69 -9.11
C HIS A 195 13.75 1.25 -10.48
N ALA A 196 14.31 0.42 -11.36
CA ALA A 196 14.62 0.81 -12.74
C ALA A 196 13.35 1.27 -13.49
N TYR A 197 12.24 0.62 -13.21
CA TYR A 197 10.91 0.95 -13.74
C TYR A 197 10.36 2.27 -13.23
N ARG A 198 10.41 2.50 -11.92
CA ARG A 198 9.99 3.78 -11.32
C ARG A 198 10.78 4.94 -11.93
N SER A 199 12.08 4.74 -12.17
CA SER A 199 12.96 5.74 -12.80
C SER A 199 12.57 6.03 -14.25
N GLN A 200 12.19 5.01 -15.04
CA GLN A 200 11.73 5.19 -16.42
C GLN A 200 10.33 5.81 -16.50
N ALA A 201 9.39 5.36 -15.67
CA ALA A 201 8.05 5.94 -15.58
C ALA A 201 8.11 7.41 -15.17
N ASN A 202 9.00 7.78 -14.23
CA ASN A 202 9.22 9.16 -13.82
C ASN A 202 9.87 10.02 -14.93
N SER A 203 10.70 9.44 -15.80
CA SER A 203 11.28 10.15 -16.94
C SER A 203 10.28 10.38 -18.08
N GLU A 204 9.33 9.48 -18.26
CA GLU A 204 8.23 9.61 -19.25
C GLU A 204 7.09 10.52 -18.73
N SER A 205 6.99 10.71 -17.41
CA SER A 205 6.00 11.56 -16.74
C SER A 205 6.57 12.90 -16.26
N ALA A 206 7.44 13.54 -17.05
CA ALA A 206 8.01 14.87 -16.78
C ALA A 206 6.95 16.00 -16.66
N GLY A 207 5.93 15.77 -15.85
CA GLY A 207 4.80 16.62 -15.52
C GLY A 207 4.04 16.14 -14.28
N MET A 208 4.49 15.07 -13.59
CA MET A 208 3.86 14.61 -12.35
C MET A 208 4.15 15.61 -11.23
N LYS A 209 3.09 16.11 -10.59
CA LYS A 209 3.16 16.88 -9.35
C LYS A 209 3.91 16.07 -8.30
N GLU A 210 4.77 16.74 -7.53
CA GLU A 210 5.45 16.16 -6.37
C GLU A 210 4.44 15.43 -5.48
N GLU A 211 4.83 14.25 -5.00
CA GLU A 211 3.99 13.44 -4.12
C GLU A 211 3.77 14.18 -2.81
N THR A 212 2.51 14.53 -2.54
CA THR A 212 2.09 15.13 -1.28
C THR A 212 1.40 14.12 -0.38
N TYR A 213 1.57 14.28 0.91
CA TYR A 213 1.03 13.41 1.95
C TYR A 213 0.21 14.22 2.94
N VAL A 214 -0.74 13.54 3.57
CA VAL A 214 -1.50 14.05 4.72
C VAL A 214 -1.17 13.20 5.94
N VAL A 215 -1.19 13.83 7.12
CA VAL A 215 -0.91 13.15 8.39
C VAL A 215 -2.08 13.35 9.32
N ASP A 216 -2.76 12.26 9.70
CA ASP A 216 -3.76 12.29 10.76
C ASP A 216 -3.08 11.91 12.08
N VAL A 217 -3.31 12.70 13.13
CA VAL A 217 -2.65 12.56 14.43
C VAL A 217 -3.64 12.02 15.45
N MET A 218 -3.40 10.78 15.92
CA MET A 218 -4.11 10.18 17.02
C MET A 218 -3.34 10.39 18.33
N VAL A 219 -4.00 10.91 19.34
CA VAL A 219 -3.51 10.99 20.72
C VAL A 219 -4.45 10.22 21.63
N ASP A 220 -3.94 9.23 22.35
CA ASP A 220 -4.73 8.46 23.31
C ASP A 220 -4.73 9.08 24.71
N ALA A 221 -5.51 8.50 25.62
CA ALA A 221 -5.64 8.97 27.00
C ALA A 221 -4.34 8.90 27.81
N ASP A 222 -3.40 8.04 27.42
CA ASP A 222 -2.09 7.88 28.06
C ASP A 222 -1.04 8.83 27.46
N GLY A 223 -1.42 9.67 26.49
CA GLY A 223 -0.54 10.59 25.79
C GLY A 223 0.32 9.95 24.69
N LYS A 224 0.08 8.68 24.35
CA LYS A 224 0.73 8.02 23.21
C LYS A 224 0.19 8.59 21.91
N VAL A 225 1.07 8.75 20.95
CA VAL A 225 0.77 9.37 19.66
C VAL A 225 0.95 8.35 18.54
N ILE A 226 -0.01 8.29 17.64
CA ILE A 226 0.12 7.55 16.38
C ILE A 226 -0.12 8.50 15.22
N LEU A 227 0.84 8.58 14.31
CA LEU A 227 0.79 9.36 13.09
C LEU A 227 0.40 8.44 11.94
N PHE A 228 -0.79 8.64 11.36
CA PHE A 228 -1.22 7.95 10.16
C PHE A 228 -0.85 8.79 8.95
N VAL A 229 0.13 8.35 8.20
CA VAL A 229 0.66 9.05 7.01
C VAL A 229 0.08 8.41 5.77
N ALA A 230 -0.56 9.20 4.94
CA ALA A 230 -1.22 8.71 3.74
C ALA A 230 -1.00 9.65 2.55
N PRO A 231 -0.95 9.13 1.30
CA PRO A 231 -0.89 9.97 0.11
C PRO A 231 -2.07 10.94 0.06
N ALA A 232 -1.80 12.20 -0.28
CA ALA A 232 -2.84 13.18 -0.51
C ALA A 232 -3.54 12.87 -1.84
N ILE A 233 -4.85 12.66 -1.79
CA ILE A 233 -5.64 12.31 -2.96
C ILE A 233 -6.23 13.58 -3.57
N THR A 234 -5.86 13.89 -4.81
CA THR A 234 -6.51 14.94 -5.58
C THR A 234 -7.81 14.40 -6.18
N SER A 235 -8.95 14.87 -5.68
CA SER A 235 -10.28 14.43 -6.15
C SER A 235 -11.26 15.61 -6.12
N ALA A 236 -12.19 15.65 -7.08
CA ALA A 236 -13.35 16.52 -7.04
C ALA A 236 -14.43 16.00 -6.06
N SER A 237 -14.34 14.74 -5.64
CA SER A 237 -15.31 14.07 -4.77
C SER A 237 -14.78 14.01 -3.33
N THR A 238 -14.85 15.12 -2.62
CA THR A 238 -14.36 15.23 -1.23
C THR A 238 -15.44 15.59 -0.21
N HIS A 239 -16.70 15.75 -0.67
CA HIS A 239 -17.79 16.09 0.24
C HIS A 239 -18.13 14.92 1.17
N GLY A 240 -18.14 15.17 2.47
CA GLY A 240 -18.51 14.18 3.49
C GLY A 240 -17.36 13.28 3.96
N THR A 241 -16.09 13.57 3.61
CA THR A 241 -14.92 12.78 4.05
C THR A 241 -14.83 12.64 5.57
N GLY A 242 -14.99 13.74 6.33
CA GLY A 242 -14.98 13.71 7.81
C GLY A 242 -16.10 12.86 8.38
N CYS A 243 -17.33 13.04 7.86
CA CYS A 243 -18.49 12.26 8.28
C CYS A 243 -18.32 10.76 7.96
N THR A 244 -17.72 10.43 6.83
CA THR A 244 -17.45 9.04 6.42
C THR A 244 -16.41 8.41 7.33
N LEU A 245 -15.31 9.11 7.62
CA LEU A 245 -14.28 8.64 8.53
C LEU A 245 -14.82 8.35 9.93
N SER A 246 -15.53 9.32 10.52
CA SER A 246 -16.12 9.16 11.86
C SER A 246 -17.15 8.03 11.93
N ALA A 247 -17.97 7.84 10.86
CA ALA A 247 -18.91 6.72 10.77
C ALA A 247 -18.19 5.37 10.62
N ALA A 248 -17.13 5.30 9.84
CA ALA A 248 -16.32 4.09 9.67
C ALA A 248 -15.62 3.69 10.99
N ILE A 249 -15.07 4.68 11.72
CA ILE A 249 -14.49 4.44 13.06
C ILE A 249 -15.56 3.89 14.02
N ALA A 250 -16.74 4.51 14.08
CA ALA A 250 -17.83 4.04 14.93
C ALA A 250 -18.26 2.61 14.57
N SER A 251 -18.36 2.29 13.29
CA SER A 251 -18.69 0.94 12.82
C SER A 251 -17.65 -0.09 13.23
N ASN A 252 -16.36 0.24 13.11
CA ASN A 252 -15.27 -0.63 13.54
C ASN A 252 -15.27 -0.84 15.07
N LEU A 253 -15.54 0.20 15.85
CA LEU A 253 -15.69 0.08 17.32
C LEU A 253 -16.90 -0.78 17.69
N ALA A 254 -18.02 -0.65 16.97
CA ALA A 254 -19.20 -1.49 17.17
C ALA A 254 -18.93 -2.97 16.89
N LEU A 255 -17.96 -3.27 16.00
CA LEU A 255 -17.46 -4.62 15.73
C LEU A 255 -16.44 -5.13 16.79
N GLY A 256 -16.15 -4.33 17.82
CA GLY A 256 -15.23 -4.70 18.90
C GLY A 256 -13.75 -4.55 18.57
N LYS A 257 -13.40 -3.83 17.49
CA LYS A 257 -11.98 -3.63 17.11
C LYS A 257 -11.29 -2.69 18.10
N PRO A 258 -9.99 -2.91 18.38
CA PRO A 258 -9.18 -1.98 19.15
C PRO A 258 -9.14 -0.57 18.51
N MET A 259 -9.02 0.49 19.33
CA MET A 259 -9.08 1.89 18.89
C MET A 259 -8.17 2.21 17.70
N THR A 260 -6.89 1.85 17.82
CA THR A 260 -5.92 2.09 16.74
C THR A 260 -6.32 1.40 15.43
N GLN A 261 -6.80 0.16 15.51
CA GLN A 261 -7.26 -0.58 14.34
C GLN A 261 -8.54 0.04 13.77
N ALA A 262 -9.48 0.44 14.62
CA ALA A 262 -10.73 1.07 14.20
C ALA A 262 -10.48 2.37 13.40
N ILE A 263 -9.55 3.20 13.88
CA ILE A 263 -9.13 4.44 13.21
C ILE A 263 -8.38 4.12 11.90
N SER A 264 -7.38 3.22 11.97
CA SER A 264 -6.58 2.80 10.82
C SER A 264 -7.44 2.33 9.65
N GLU A 265 -8.37 1.41 9.90
CA GLU A 265 -9.26 0.88 8.87
C GLU A 265 -10.32 1.90 8.42
N GLY A 266 -10.72 2.84 9.31
CA GLY A 266 -11.57 3.96 8.95
C GLY A 266 -10.89 4.90 7.94
N ILE A 267 -9.61 5.19 8.12
CA ILE A 267 -8.79 5.96 7.18
C ILE A 267 -8.71 5.22 5.84
N ASP A 268 -8.39 3.92 5.84
CA ASP A 268 -8.29 3.10 4.63
C ASP A 268 -9.60 3.07 3.84
N TYR A 269 -10.74 2.93 4.54
CA TYR A 269 -12.06 2.97 3.93
C TYR A 269 -12.33 4.33 3.27
N THR A 270 -12.04 5.42 4.00
CA THR A 270 -12.30 6.78 3.50
C THR A 270 -11.43 7.09 2.28
N GLN A 271 -10.16 6.72 2.29
CA GLN A 271 -9.28 6.89 1.14
C GLN A 271 -9.77 6.12 -0.09
N ARG A 272 -10.15 4.83 0.08
CA ARG A 272 -10.75 4.06 -1.02
C ARG A 272 -12.02 4.70 -1.55
N ALA A 273 -12.86 5.23 -0.66
CA ALA A 273 -14.09 5.89 -1.03
C ALA A 273 -13.85 7.18 -1.84
N ILE A 274 -12.75 7.90 -1.58
CA ILE A 274 -12.34 9.08 -2.36
C ILE A 274 -11.78 8.65 -3.73
N VAL A 275 -10.85 7.70 -3.75
CA VAL A 275 -10.15 7.26 -4.98
C VAL A 275 -11.11 6.64 -5.99
N THR A 276 -12.13 5.90 -5.50
CA THR A 276 -13.09 5.21 -6.36
C THR A 276 -14.35 6.04 -6.65
N ALA A 277 -14.40 7.28 -6.16
CA ALA A 277 -15.53 8.17 -6.41
C ALA A 277 -15.52 8.71 -7.84
N GLU A 278 -16.67 8.67 -8.47
CA GLU A 278 -16.90 9.35 -9.76
C GLU A 278 -17.25 10.83 -9.52
N ALA A 279 -16.65 11.72 -10.31
CA ALA A 279 -16.99 13.12 -10.26
C ALA A 279 -18.47 13.32 -10.68
N LYS A 280 -19.28 13.90 -9.80
CA LYS A 280 -20.71 14.17 -10.04
C LYS A 280 -21.00 15.64 -9.77
N GLY A 281 -21.53 16.33 -10.77
CA GLY A 281 -21.83 17.75 -10.72
C GLY A 281 -20.58 18.65 -10.85
N GLU A 282 -20.77 19.95 -10.66
CA GLU A 282 -19.73 20.97 -10.83
C GLU A 282 -19.01 21.31 -9.50
N GLY A 283 -19.54 20.87 -8.36
CA GLY A 283 -18.99 21.10 -7.02
C GLY A 283 -18.23 19.91 -6.46
N HIS A 284 -18.03 19.92 -5.13
CA HIS A 284 -17.45 18.77 -4.43
C HIS A 284 -18.43 17.59 -4.43
N GLY A 285 -18.14 16.56 -5.24
CA GLY A 285 -18.97 15.38 -5.39
C GLY A 285 -18.95 14.47 -4.14
N PRO A 286 -19.90 13.50 -4.05
CA PRO A 286 -19.95 12.54 -2.97
C PRO A 286 -18.88 11.47 -3.12
N LEU A 287 -18.51 10.84 -1.99
CA LEU A 287 -17.66 9.66 -1.95
C LEU A 287 -18.38 8.42 -2.48
N ASN A 288 -17.61 7.43 -2.92
CA ASN A 288 -18.13 6.11 -3.22
C ASN A 288 -18.25 5.26 -1.95
N HIS A 289 -19.39 5.31 -1.27
CA HIS A 289 -19.63 4.49 -0.07
C HIS A 289 -19.75 2.98 -0.38
N GLY A 290 -19.91 2.60 -1.64
CA GLY A 290 -19.91 1.21 -2.10
C GLY A 290 -18.52 0.64 -2.39
N CYS A 291 -17.43 1.35 -2.12
CA CYS A 291 -16.06 0.96 -2.48
C CYS A 291 -15.59 -0.38 -1.89
N ASN A 292 -16.23 -0.87 -0.84
CA ASN A 292 -15.93 -2.16 -0.20
C ASN A 292 -16.85 -3.30 -0.63
N VAL A 293 -17.81 -3.05 -1.50
CA VAL A 293 -18.70 -4.11 -2.01
C VAL A 293 -17.94 -5.15 -2.82
N VAL A 294 -16.82 -4.72 -3.45
CA VAL A 294 -15.79 -5.61 -3.97
C VAL A 294 -14.57 -5.51 -3.06
N GLN A 295 -14.29 -6.54 -2.26
CA GLN A 295 -13.06 -6.62 -1.48
C GLN A 295 -11.86 -6.66 -2.44
N ARG A 296 -11.18 -5.55 -2.64
CA ARG A 296 -9.89 -5.53 -3.32
C ARG A 296 -8.84 -6.08 -2.37
N ALA A 297 -8.23 -7.19 -2.72
CA ALA A 297 -7.13 -7.78 -1.95
C ALA A 297 -5.81 -7.02 -2.16
N LEU A 298 -5.73 -6.19 -3.20
CA LEU A 298 -4.58 -5.37 -3.55
C LEU A 298 -4.94 -3.88 -3.56
N PRO A 299 -4.02 -3.00 -3.16
CA PRO A 299 -4.20 -1.55 -3.33
C PRO A 299 -4.33 -1.18 -4.81
N LEU A 300 -4.82 0.02 -5.08
CA LEU A 300 -4.76 0.59 -6.42
C LEU A 300 -3.32 1.04 -6.73
N PRO A 301 -2.91 1.05 -8.01
CA PRO A 301 -1.64 1.64 -8.41
C PRO A 301 -1.55 3.10 -7.98
N ILE A 302 -0.42 3.48 -7.39
CA ILE A 302 -0.06 4.84 -7.01
C ILE A 302 1.32 5.17 -7.59
N ALA A 303 1.72 6.44 -7.60
CA ALA A 303 3.01 6.83 -8.18
C ALA A 303 4.20 6.15 -7.50
N SER A 304 4.14 5.96 -6.17
CA SER A 304 5.16 5.24 -5.40
C SER A 304 5.12 3.71 -5.58
N ASP A 305 3.97 3.14 -5.95
CA ASP A 305 3.81 1.72 -6.26
C ASP A 305 2.90 1.53 -7.49
N PRO A 306 3.43 1.74 -8.71
CA PRO A 306 2.66 1.60 -9.94
C PRO A 306 2.33 0.15 -10.29
N HIS A 307 2.96 -0.82 -9.59
CA HIS A 307 2.85 -2.25 -9.85
C HIS A 307 2.52 -3.03 -8.56
N PRO A 308 1.35 -2.78 -7.94
CA PRO A 308 1.04 -3.29 -6.59
C PRO A 308 0.95 -4.82 -6.52
N PHE A 309 0.58 -5.49 -7.61
CA PHE A 309 0.54 -6.94 -7.64
C PHE A 309 1.95 -7.56 -7.66
N VAL A 310 2.81 -7.08 -8.54
CA VAL A 310 4.20 -7.56 -8.62
C VAL A 310 4.94 -7.25 -7.34
N SER A 311 4.76 -6.04 -6.78
CA SER A 311 5.29 -5.66 -5.47
C SER A 311 4.81 -6.60 -4.35
N HIS A 312 3.51 -6.97 -4.36
CA HIS A 312 2.95 -7.93 -3.40
C HIS A 312 3.61 -9.30 -3.53
N LEU A 313 3.76 -9.82 -4.75
CA LEU A 313 4.39 -11.13 -4.98
C LEU A 313 5.81 -11.18 -4.41
N ILE A 314 6.65 -10.20 -4.73
CA ILE A 314 8.03 -10.14 -4.26
C ILE A 314 8.11 -9.99 -2.73
N ARG A 315 7.33 -9.06 -2.14
CA ARG A 315 7.36 -8.82 -0.69
C ARG A 315 6.85 -9.99 0.13
N SER A 316 5.76 -10.62 -0.32
CA SER A 316 5.18 -11.78 0.39
C SER A 316 6.04 -13.04 0.32
N THR A 317 7.04 -13.07 -0.57
CA THR A 317 7.98 -14.19 -0.77
C THR A 317 9.43 -13.73 -0.73
N SER A 318 9.73 -12.72 0.10
CA SER A 318 11.03 -12.05 0.11
C SER A 318 12.22 -12.99 0.39
N GLU A 319 12.06 -13.97 1.26
CA GLU A 319 13.11 -14.95 1.58
C GLU A 319 13.43 -15.85 0.38
N GLU A 320 12.40 -16.42 -0.24
CA GLU A 320 12.52 -17.25 -1.42
C GLU A 320 13.09 -16.45 -2.60
N TRP A 321 12.60 -15.21 -2.78
CA TRP A 321 13.08 -14.32 -3.82
C TRP A 321 14.56 -13.99 -3.67
N GLN A 322 15.01 -13.67 -2.45
CA GLN A 322 16.43 -13.46 -2.16
C GLN A 322 17.28 -14.71 -2.41
N SER A 323 16.78 -15.88 -1.99
CA SER A 323 17.45 -17.16 -2.22
C SER A 323 17.64 -17.44 -3.72
N TYR A 324 16.69 -17.04 -4.55
CA TYR A 324 16.77 -17.16 -5.99
C TYR A 324 17.75 -16.14 -6.60
N VAL A 325 17.55 -14.85 -6.35
CA VAL A 325 18.34 -13.76 -6.98
C VAL A 325 19.80 -13.76 -6.53
N LYS A 326 20.08 -14.10 -5.26
CA LYS A 326 21.43 -14.16 -4.68
C LYS A 326 21.95 -15.59 -4.53
N HIS A 327 21.45 -16.50 -5.34
CA HIS A 327 21.91 -17.89 -5.28
C HIS A 327 23.44 -17.98 -5.49
N PRO A 328 24.15 -18.90 -4.80
CA PRO A 328 25.58 -19.08 -4.97
C PRO A 328 26.04 -19.27 -6.42
N PHE A 329 25.20 -19.88 -7.27
CA PHE A 329 25.44 -19.98 -8.72
C PHE A 329 25.57 -18.59 -9.37
N VAL A 330 24.61 -17.68 -9.09
CA VAL A 330 24.58 -16.32 -9.61
C VAL A 330 25.79 -15.51 -9.12
N LEU A 331 26.11 -15.61 -7.82
CA LEU A 331 27.25 -14.89 -7.23
C LEU A 331 28.58 -15.35 -7.82
N GLN A 332 28.77 -16.68 -8.01
CA GLN A 332 29.98 -17.23 -8.64
C GLN A 332 30.06 -16.86 -10.13
N LEU A 333 28.93 -16.83 -10.84
CA LEU A 333 28.83 -16.37 -12.23
C LEU A 333 29.26 -14.90 -12.34
N GLY A 334 28.76 -14.03 -11.47
CA GLY A 334 29.13 -12.62 -11.42
C GLY A 334 30.62 -12.39 -11.18
N ARG A 335 31.23 -13.18 -10.28
CA ARG A 335 32.67 -13.16 -9.97
C ARG A 335 33.55 -13.79 -11.07
N GLY A 336 32.95 -14.50 -12.02
CA GLY A 336 33.69 -15.29 -13.03
C GLY A 336 34.33 -16.56 -12.45
N THR A 337 33.94 -16.98 -11.24
CA THR A 337 34.51 -18.14 -10.52
C THR A 337 33.64 -19.39 -10.59
N LEU A 338 32.47 -19.31 -11.26
CA LEU A 338 31.59 -20.45 -11.45
C LEU A 338 32.32 -21.54 -12.24
N ASP A 339 32.20 -22.80 -11.78
CA ASP A 339 32.74 -23.97 -12.50
C ASP A 339 32.14 -24.01 -13.92
N PRO A 340 32.99 -24.08 -14.96
CA PRO A 340 32.53 -24.22 -16.34
C PRO A 340 31.62 -25.42 -16.59
N ASP A 341 31.83 -26.53 -15.90
CA ASP A 341 30.99 -27.71 -16.06
C ASP A 341 29.64 -27.56 -15.36
N ALA A 342 29.56 -26.77 -14.27
CA ALA A 342 28.31 -26.36 -13.64
C ALA A 342 27.48 -25.49 -14.59
N PHE A 343 28.12 -24.50 -15.22
CA PHE A 343 27.46 -23.66 -16.20
C PHE A 343 27.04 -24.44 -17.46
N ARG A 344 27.88 -25.36 -17.91
CA ARG A 344 27.58 -26.23 -19.06
C ARG A 344 26.36 -27.10 -18.78
N HIS A 345 26.28 -27.71 -17.60
CA HIS A 345 25.12 -28.47 -17.19
C HIS A 345 23.86 -27.59 -17.16
N TYR A 346 23.96 -26.41 -16.55
CA TYR A 346 22.86 -25.43 -16.50
C TYR A 346 22.33 -25.10 -17.91
N ILE A 347 23.17 -24.70 -18.86
CA ILE A 347 22.71 -24.32 -20.21
C ILE A 347 22.10 -25.47 -21.00
N ILE A 348 22.52 -26.71 -20.75
CA ILE A 348 21.89 -27.90 -21.34
C ILE A 348 20.47 -28.06 -20.80
N GLN A 349 20.31 -27.96 -19.50
CA GLN A 349 18.99 -28.06 -18.86
C GLN A 349 18.07 -26.88 -19.22
N ASP A 350 18.61 -25.70 -19.38
CA ASP A 350 17.89 -24.52 -19.81
C ASP A 350 17.34 -24.67 -21.24
N TRP A 351 18.08 -25.32 -22.15
CA TRP A 351 17.56 -25.63 -23.48
C TRP A 351 16.33 -26.55 -23.44
N HIS A 352 16.30 -27.53 -22.56
CA HIS A 352 15.15 -28.40 -22.35
C HIS A 352 13.98 -27.62 -21.71
N TYR A 353 14.28 -26.75 -20.75
CA TYR A 353 13.29 -25.89 -20.11
C TYR A 353 12.60 -24.96 -21.11
N LEU A 354 13.35 -24.29 -22.01
CA LEU A 354 12.79 -23.40 -23.04
C LEU A 354 11.73 -24.10 -23.91
N ARG A 355 11.91 -25.37 -24.22
CA ARG A 355 10.90 -26.16 -24.94
C ARG A 355 9.58 -26.25 -24.15
N ASN A 356 9.67 -26.53 -22.86
CA ASN A 356 8.50 -26.65 -21.99
C ASN A 356 7.89 -25.27 -21.69
N TYR A 357 8.72 -24.24 -21.61
CA TYR A 357 8.28 -22.84 -21.47
C TYR A 357 7.47 -22.38 -22.69
N ALA A 358 7.89 -22.72 -23.91
CA ALA A 358 7.09 -22.47 -25.11
C ALA A 358 5.76 -23.23 -25.11
N ARG A 359 5.76 -24.50 -24.64
CA ARG A 359 4.52 -25.30 -24.49
C ARG A 359 3.55 -24.66 -23.49
N ALA A 360 4.05 -24.12 -22.38
CA ALA A 360 3.22 -23.40 -21.42
C ALA A 360 2.57 -22.16 -22.05
N HIS A 361 3.32 -21.39 -22.84
CA HIS A 361 2.75 -20.25 -23.56
C HIS A 361 1.73 -20.67 -24.64
N ALA A 362 1.94 -21.81 -25.29
CA ALA A 362 0.93 -22.37 -26.22
C ALA A 362 -0.37 -22.77 -25.50
N GLN A 363 -0.32 -23.24 -24.25
CA GLN A 363 -1.51 -23.45 -23.41
C GLN A 363 -2.19 -22.10 -23.10
N GLY A 364 -1.42 -21.03 -22.92
CA GLY A 364 -1.97 -19.67 -22.78
C GLY A 364 -2.77 -19.24 -24.01
N ALA A 365 -2.23 -19.47 -25.21
CA ALA A 365 -2.96 -19.21 -26.46
C ALA A 365 -4.24 -20.04 -26.55
N TYR A 366 -4.18 -21.33 -26.21
CA TYR A 366 -5.34 -22.24 -26.20
C TYR A 366 -6.45 -21.77 -25.24
N LYS A 367 -6.08 -21.24 -24.07
CA LYS A 367 -7.04 -20.80 -23.05
C LYS A 367 -7.58 -19.39 -23.29
N SER A 368 -6.94 -18.61 -24.15
CA SER A 368 -7.35 -17.22 -24.44
C SER A 368 -8.62 -17.19 -25.28
N THR A 369 -9.49 -16.22 -25.00
CA THR A 369 -10.77 -16.05 -25.70
C THR A 369 -10.76 -14.90 -26.69
N SER A 370 -9.72 -14.05 -26.71
CA SER A 370 -9.57 -12.94 -27.65
C SER A 370 -8.46 -13.21 -28.67
N PHE A 371 -8.65 -12.77 -29.91
CA PHE A 371 -7.59 -12.87 -30.93
C PHE A 371 -6.30 -12.14 -30.54
N ALA A 372 -6.42 -11.03 -29.83
CA ALA A 372 -5.25 -10.26 -29.36
C ALA A 372 -4.40 -11.07 -28.38
N GLU A 373 -5.02 -11.75 -27.41
CA GLU A 373 -4.29 -12.61 -26.47
C GLU A 373 -3.73 -13.86 -27.15
N ILE A 374 -4.49 -14.49 -28.06
CA ILE A 374 -4.01 -15.64 -28.84
C ILE A 374 -2.77 -15.25 -29.64
N GLN A 375 -2.81 -14.09 -30.30
CA GLN A 375 -1.69 -13.56 -31.04
C GLN A 375 -0.47 -13.31 -30.13
N ALA A 376 -0.67 -12.62 -29.01
CA ALA A 376 0.41 -12.31 -28.06
C ALA A 376 1.13 -13.58 -27.56
N PHE A 377 0.40 -14.59 -27.13
CA PHE A 377 0.99 -15.87 -26.74
C PHE A 377 1.69 -16.60 -27.88
N SER A 378 1.12 -16.55 -29.09
CA SER A 378 1.74 -17.17 -30.27
C SER A 378 3.04 -16.48 -30.67
N GLU A 379 3.09 -15.15 -30.59
CA GLU A 379 4.32 -14.38 -30.82
C GLU A 379 5.41 -14.71 -29.81
N ILE A 380 5.05 -14.93 -28.51
CA ILE A 380 6.01 -15.39 -27.50
C ILE A 380 6.53 -16.79 -27.86
N CYS A 381 5.68 -17.73 -28.25
CA CYS A 381 6.11 -19.06 -28.68
C CYS A 381 7.10 -18.99 -29.84
N LEU A 382 6.83 -18.17 -30.86
CA LEU A 382 7.72 -17.97 -32.02
C LEU A 382 9.04 -17.32 -31.59
N HIS A 383 9.00 -16.38 -30.65
CA HIS A 383 10.19 -15.73 -30.13
C HIS A 383 11.09 -16.73 -29.38
N ILE A 384 10.51 -17.56 -28.48
CA ILE A 384 11.24 -18.62 -27.76
C ILE A 384 11.86 -19.61 -28.75
N ALA A 385 11.12 -20.02 -29.79
CA ALA A 385 11.63 -20.92 -30.81
C ALA A 385 12.85 -20.32 -31.54
N LYS A 386 12.80 -19.04 -31.89
CA LYS A 386 13.93 -18.32 -32.49
C LYS A 386 15.11 -18.14 -31.52
N GLU A 387 14.83 -17.84 -30.26
CA GLU A 387 15.87 -17.74 -29.23
C GLU A 387 16.55 -19.08 -28.97
N SER A 388 15.84 -20.20 -29.08
CA SER A 388 16.43 -21.52 -28.92
C SER A 388 17.52 -21.82 -29.97
N GLU A 389 17.41 -21.24 -31.18
CA GLU A 389 18.47 -21.34 -32.20
C GLU A 389 19.73 -20.55 -31.79
N MET A 390 19.55 -19.34 -31.26
CA MET A 390 20.67 -18.53 -30.74
C MET A 390 21.27 -19.17 -29.48
N HIS A 391 20.44 -19.83 -28.66
CA HIS A 391 20.90 -20.60 -27.50
C HIS A 391 21.82 -21.74 -27.91
N VAL A 392 21.52 -22.46 -28.99
CA VAL A 392 22.41 -23.50 -29.54
C VAL A 392 23.79 -22.92 -29.91
N GLU A 393 23.83 -21.74 -30.56
CA GLU A 393 25.12 -21.09 -30.89
C GLU A 393 25.86 -20.63 -29.62
N PHE A 394 25.14 -20.19 -28.60
CA PHE A 394 25.73 -19.86 -27.30
C PHE A 394 26.31 -21.13 -26.62
N CYS A 395 25.59 -22.25 -26.62
CA CYS A 395 26.03 -23.51 -26.09
C CYS A 395 27.33 -24.04 -26.76
N LYS A 396 27.48 -23.84 -28.07
CA LYS A 396 28.71 -24.18 -28.80
C LYS A 396 29.94 -23.48 -28.24
N SER A 397 29.80 -22.22 -27.77
CA SER A 397 30.92 -21.48 -27.17
C SER A 397 31.42 -22.12 -25.86
N PHE A 398 30.61 -22.98 -25.24
CA PHE A 398 30.95 -23.77 -24.07
C PHE A 398 31.25 -25.25 -24.41
N GLY A 399 31.40 -25.57 -25.70
CA GLY A 399 31.73 -26.92 -26.18
C GLY A 399 30.54 -27.89 -26.11
N VAL A 400 29.31 -27.41 -26.17
CA VAL A 400 28.09 -28.22 -26.21
C VAL A 400 27.53 -28.21 -27.62
N SER A 401 27.43 -29.37 -28.25
CA SER A 401 26.86 -29.52 -29.60
C SER A 401 25.34 -29.65 -29.56
N LEU A 402 24.68 -29.47 -30.70
CA LEU A 402 23.23 -29.73 -30.81
C LEU A 402 22.90 -31.21 -30.50
N GLU A 403 23.77 -32.13 -30.86
CA GLU A 403 23.62 -33.56 -30.57
C GLU A 403 23.70 -33.82 -29.04
N ASP A 404 24.61 -33.15 -28.33
CA ASP A 404 24.68 -33.20 -26.86
C ASP A 404 23.39 -32.70 -26.21
N LEU A 405 22.84 -31.59 -26.71
CA LEU A 405 21.57 -31.04 -26.24
C LEU A 405 20.40 -32.01 -26.44
N GLN A 406 20.32 -32.61 -27.64
CA GLN A 406 19.22 -33.50 -27.99
C GLN A 406 19.27 -34.83 -27.23
N ASN A 407 20.48 -35.33 -26.91
CA ASN A 407 20.70 -36.60 -26.22
C ASN A 407 20.76 -36.46 -24.68
N ALA A 408 20.89 -35.25 -24.17
CA ALA A 408 20.90 -35.02 -22.72
C ALA A 408 19.57 -35.40 -22.08
N GLN A 409 19.64 -36.04 -20.92
CA GLN A 409 18.45 -36.30 -20.11
C GLN A 409 18.06 -35.05 -19.32
N GLU A 410 16.75 -34.82 -19.22
CA GLU A 410 16.25 -33.79 -18.33
C GLU A 410 16.53 -34.19 -16.87
N SER A 411 17.11 -33.26 -16.10
CA SER A 411 17.35 -33.47 -14.67
C SER A 411 16.02 -33.49 -13.89
N PRO A 412 16.01 -34.13 -12.71
CA PRO A 412 14.80 -34.13 -11.87
C PRO A 412 14.29 -32.74 -11.52
N ALA A 413 15.18 -31.76 -11.27
CA ALA A 413 14.79 -30.38 -10.94
C ALA A 413 14.14 -29.69 -12.15
N ASN A 414 14.72 -29.86 -13.37
CA ASN A 414 14.12 -29.32 -14.59
C ASN A 414 12.75 -29.96 -14.87
N SER A 415 12.68 -31.31 -14.78
CA SER A 415 11.41 -32.01 -14.98
C SER A 415 10.34 -31.57 -13.99
N ALA A 416 10.69 -31.40 -12.70
CA ALA A 416 9.76 -30.93 -11.66
C ALA A 416 9.25 -29.52 -11.98
N TYR A 417 10.13 -28.60 -12.36
CA TYR A 417 9.75 -27.24 -12.69
C TYR A 417 8.89 -27.18 -13.96
N SER A 418 9.32 -27.84 -15.02
CA SER A 418 8.59 -27.92 -16.28
C SER A 418 7.19 -28.51 -16.10
N GLN A 419 7.07 -29.61 -15.36
CA GLN A 419 5.78 -30.22 -15.07
C GLN A 419 4.88 -29.32 -14.24
N TYR A 420 5.43 -28.61 -13.25
CA TYR A 420 4.64 -27.69 -12.43
C TYR A 420 4.00 -26.58 -13.28
N ILE A 421 4.76 -25.88 -14.13
CA ILE A 421 4.21 -24.82 -14.98
C ILE A 421 3.21 -25.36 -16.01
N LEU A 422 3.45 -26.54 -16.57
CA LEU A 422 2.53 -27.18 -17.51
C LEU A 422 1.23 -27.62 -16.81
N ASP A 423 1.31 -28.12 -15.58
CA ASP A 423 0.14 -28.52 -14.78
C ASP A 423 -0.71 -27.30 -14.39
N ILE A 424 -0.07 -26.20 -13.96
CA ILE A 424 -0.77 -24.91 -13.78
C ILE A 424 -1.46 -24.48 -15.08
N GLY A 425 -0.78 -24.64 -16.22
CA GLY A 425 -1.36 -24.34 -17.52
C GLY A 425 -2.57 -25.22 -17.87
N VAL A 426 -2.60 -26.48 -17.44
CA VAL A 426 -3.75 -27.38 -17.67
C VAL A 426 -4.89 -27.09 -16.70
N GLN A 427 -4.62 -27.06 -15.41
CA GLN A 427 -5.63 -26.97 -14.35
C GLN A 427 -6.09 -25.54 -14.03
N GLY A 428 -5.19 -24.57 -14.16
CA GLY A 428 -5.44 -23.16 -13.84
C GLY A 428 -6.06 -22.36 -14.99
N ASP A 429 -6.30 -21.09 -14.76
CA ASP A 429 -6.67 -20.13 -15.80
C ASP A 429 -5.43 -19.42 -16.40
N VAL A 430 -5.68 -18.50 -17.36
CA VAL A 430 -4.61 -17.73 -18.02
C VAL A 430 -3.81 -16.89 -17.03
N THR A 431 -4.44 -16.33 -15.99
CA THR A 431 -3.76 -15.50 -14.98
C THR A 431 -2.82 -16.35 -14.12
N GLU A 432 -3.25 -17.55 -13.70
CA GLU A 432 -2.42 -18.51 -12.95
C GLU A 432 -1.21 -18.95 -13.77
N LEU A 433 -1.43 -19.26 -15.03
CA LEU A 433 -0.35 -19.62 -15.95
C LEU A 433 0.64 -18.47 -16.14
N LEU A 434 0.15 -17.25 -16.36
CA LEU A 434 1.01 -16.06 -16.48
C LEU A 434 1.85 -15.84 -15.23
N VAL A 435 1.29 -15.99 -14.03
CA VAL A 435 2.05 -15.88 -12.77
C VAL A 435 3.13 -16.98 -12.68
N ALA A 436 2.82 -18.20 -13.09
CA ALA A 436 3.77 -19.31 -13.08
C ALA A 436 4.97 -19.06 -14.01
N VAL A 437 4.72 -18.64 -15.25
CA VAL A 437 5.80 -18.40 -16.23
C VAL A 437 6.53 -17.07 -15.98
N PHE A 438 5.92 -16.14 -15.26
CA PHE A 438 6.49 -14.81 -15.01
C PHE A 438 7.65 -14.85 -14.01
N SER A 439 7.73 -15.85 -13.11
CA SER A 439 8.84 -16.01 -12.16
C SER A 439 10.19 -16.13 -12.87
N CYS A 440 10.24 -16.85 -13.97
CA CYS A 440 11.42 -16.96 -14.83
C CYS A 440 11.79 -15.59 -15.43
N LEU A 441 10.85 -14.95 -16.14
CA LEU A 441 11.10 -13.68 -16.84
C LEU A 441 11.55 -12.57 -15.87
N LEU A 442 10.81 -12.40 -14.77
CA LEU A 442 11.12 -11.36 -13.78
C LEU A 442 12.42 -11.64 -13.03
N GLY A 443 12.63 -12.89 -12.63
CA GLY A 443 13.79 -13.27 -11.83
C GLY A 443 15.12 -13.15 -12.60
N TYR A 444 15.16 -13.59 -13.85
CA TYR A 444 16.35 -13.37 -14.69
C TYR A 444 16.59 -11.88 -14.96
N GLY A 445 15.52 -11.08 -15.12
CA GLY A 445 15.63 -9.64 -15.22
C GLY A 445 16.23 -9.01 -13.96
N GLU A 446 15.76 -9.42 -12.79
CA GLU A 446 16.29 -8.96 -11.49
C GLU A 446 17.74 -9.37 -11.29
N VAL A 447 18.10 -10.63 -11.59
CA VAL A 447 19.49 -11.12 -11.53
C VAL A 447 20.40 -10.29 -12.45
N GLY A 448 19.95 -10.01 -13.68
CA GLY A 448 20.70 -9.19 -14.63
C GLY A 448 20.99 -7.79 -14.08
N LEU A 449 19.97 -7.11 -13.55
CA LEU A 449 20.11 -5.78 -12.96
C LEU A 449 20.92 -5.80 -11.65
N TYR A 450 20.72 -6.80 -10.81
CA TYR A 450 21.51 -7.00 -9.60
C TYR A 450 23.01 -7.10 -9.91
N LEU A 451 23.39 -7.96 -10.87
CA LEU A 451 24.80 -8.12 -11.28
C LEU A 451 25.34 -6.83 -11.93
N LYS A 452 24.54 -6.12 -12.71
CA LYS A 452 24.91 -4.84 -13.31
C LYS A 452 25.17 -3.78 -12.22
N ARG A 453 24.29 -3.65 -11.24
CA ARG A 453 24.48 -2.73 -10.11
C ARG A 453 25.74 -3.06 -9.32
N LYS A 454 25.98 -4.35 -9.03
CA LYS A 454 27.17 -4.82 -8.34
C LYS A 454 28.48 -4.59 -9.13
N LEU A 455 28.40 -4.49 -10.44
CA LEU A 455 29.50 -4.05 -11.27
C LEU A 455 29.75 -2.53 -11.15
N GLU A 456 28.66 -1.75 -11.14
CA GLU A 456 28.70 -0.29 -11.11
C GLU A 456 29.07 0.28 -9.72
N ASP A 457 28.78 -0.44 -8.61
CA ASP A 457 29.13 -0.01 -7.25
C ASP A 457 30.62 -0.13 -6.91
N GLY A 458 31.41 -0.74 -7.80
CA GLY A 458 32.85 -0.89 -7.65
C GLY A 458 33.28 -1.81 -6.52
N SER A 459 32.39 -2.60 -5.93
CA SER A 459 32.68 -3.53 -4.83
C SER A 459 33.63 -4.68 -5.22
N GLY A 460 33.81 -4.90 -6.52
CA GLY A 460 34.57 -6.04 -7.03
C GLY A 460 33.84 -7.39 -6.92
N GLU A 461 32.60 -7.39 -6.48
CA GLU A 461 31.79 -8.61 -6.40
C GLU A 461 31.40 -9.13 -7.79
N VAL A 462 31.36 -8.28 -8.80
CA VAL A 462 31.11 -8.64 -10.20
C VAL A 462 32.24 -8.11 -11.07
N VAL A 463 32.76 -8.95 -11.94
CA VAL A 463 33.85 -8.63 -12.87
C VAL A 463 33.45 -9.04 -14.27
N LEU A 464 33.65 -8.15 -15.26
CA LEU A 464 33.42 -8.46 -16.68
C LEU A 464 34.72 -8.77 -17.43
N GLU A 465 35.84 -8.16 -17.04
CA GLU A 465 37.11 -8.40 -17.68
C GLU A 465 37.62 -9.82 -17.32
N GLY A 466 37.86 -10.63 -18.35
CA GLY A 466 38.25 -12.02 -18.16
C GLY A 466 37.12 -12.97 -17.71
N ASN A 467 35.92 -12.48 -17.45
CA ASN A 467 34.78 -13.30 -17.07
C ASN A 467 34.15 -13.96 -18.32
N ARG A 468 34.19 -15.29 -18.39
CA ARG A 468 33.63 -16.06 -19.50
C ARG A 468 32.11 -15.99 -19.59
N TYR A 469 31.43 -15.57 -18.52
CA TYR A 469 29.97 -15.41 -18.43
C TYR A 469 29.52 -13.97 -18.73
N LYS A 470 30.44 -13.09 -19.12
CA LYS A 470 30.20 -11.68 -19.44
C LYS A 470 29.00 -11.49 -20.35
N ARG A 471 28.89 -12.28 -21.42
CA ARG A 471 27.81 -12.18 -22.39
C ARG A 471 26.45 -12.45 -21.74
N TRP A 472 26.36 -13.50 -20.92
CA TRP A 472 25.16 -13.83 -20.17
C TRP A 472 24.70 -12.65 -19.27
N ILE A 473 25.63 -12.07 -18.52
CA ILE A 473 25.33 -10.89 -17.66
C ILE A 473 24.82 -9.72 -18.50
N GLN A 474 25.44 -9.45 -19.65
CA GLN A 474 25.06 -8.35 -20.54
C GLN A 474 23.72 -8.58 -21.23
N ASP A 475 23.41 -9.80 -21.65
CA ASP A 475 22.15 -10.14 -22.29
C ASP A 475 20.97 -9.94 -21.32
N TYR A 476 21.04 -10.47 -20.09
CA TYR A 476 19.97 -10.34 -19.11
C TYR A 476 19.84 -8.93 -18.49
N SER A 477 20.92 -8.16 -18.42
CA SER A 477 20.90 -6.75 -18.00
C SER A 477 20.62 -5.77 -19.13
N GLY A 478 20.57 -6.24 -20.36
CA GLY A 478 20.41 -5.44 -21.58
C GLY A 478 18.99 -4.93 -21.80
N ALA A 479 18.87 -3.85 -22.59
CA ALA A 479 17.61 -3.16 -22.85
C ALA A 479 16.52 -4.07 -23.45
N ASP A 480 16.90 -5.02 -24.31
CA ASP A 480 15.95 -5.91 -24.99
C ASP A 480 15.27 -6.86 -23.99
N PHE A 481 16.06 -7.51 -23.10
CA PHE A 481 15.51 -8.39 -22.07
C PHE A 481 14.69 -7.61 -21.04
N GLN A 482 15.23 -6.48 -20.58
CA GLN A 482 14.51 -5.61 -19.64
C GLN A 482 13.21 -5.05 -20.25
N GLY A 483 13.18 -4.79 -21.55
CA GLY A 483 11.97 -4.45 -22.28
C GLY A 483 10.91 -5.56 -22.29
N ALA A 484 11.35 -6.83 -22.37
CA ALA A 484 10.44 -7.98 -22.27
C ALA A 484 9.87 -8.12 -20.85
N VAL A 485 10.72 -7.98 -19.82
CA VAL A 485 10.28 -7.95 -18.40
C VAL A 485 9.23 -6.88 -18.19
N ASN A 486 9.46 -5.69 -18.72
CA ASN A 486 8.55 -4.55 -18.69
C ASN A 486 7.17 -4.86 -19.26
N ARG A 487 7.13 -5.51 -20.40
CA ARG A 487 5.87 -5.92 -21.02
C ARG A 487 5.16 -6.95 -20.16
N GLY A 488 5.90 -7.90 -19.58
CA GLY A 488 5.34 -8.90 -18.67
C GLY A 488 4.67 -8.30 -17.44
N ILE A 489 5.35 -7.35 -16.77
CA ILE A 489 4.80 -6.62 -15.62
C ILE A 489 3.49 -5.93 -16.01
N ARG A 490 3.52 -5.13 -17.08
CA ARG A 490 2.32 -4.40 -17.55
C ARG A 490 1.16 -5.33 -17.86
N THR A 491 1.43 -6.44 -18.51
CA THR A 491 0.40 -7.43 -18.87
C THR A 491 -0.28 -7.99 -17.61
N LEU A 492 0.50 -8.38 -16.59
CA LEU A 492 -0.05 -8.89 -15.34
C LEU A 492 -0.84 -7.82 -14.58
N GLU A 493 -0.29 -6.63 -14.41
CA GLU A 493 -0.96 -5.53 -13.69
C GLU A 493 -2.26 -5.12 -14.37
N GLN A 494 -2.28 -4.99 -15.69
CA GLN A 494 -3.49 -4.67 -16.45
C GLN A 494 -4.57 -5.76 -16.29
N ARG A 495 -4.18 -7.02 -16.33
CA ARG A 495 -5.10 -8.13 -16.15
C ARG A 495 -5.71 -8.14 -14.74
N LEU A 496 -4.90 -7.94 -13.72
CA LEU A 496 -5.36 -7.86 -12.32
C LEU A 496 -6.15 -6.58 -12.02
N ALA A 497 -5.92 -5.51 -12.77
CA ALA A 497 -6.74 -4.30 -12.68
C ALA A 497 -8.14 -4.50 -13.27
N GLN A 498 -8.27 -5.29 -14.36
CA GLN A 498 -9.55 -5.62 -15.00
C GLN A 498 -10.35 -6.64 -14.18
N ASP A 499 -9.67 -7.64 -13.62
CA ASP A 499 -10.27 -8.69 -12.79
C ASP A 499 -9.54 -8.74 -11.43
N ALA A 500 -9.94 -7.86 -10.53
CA ALA A 500 -9.32 -7.70 -9.22
C ALA A 500 -9.50 -8.98 -8.38
N PRO A 501 -8.40 -9.59 -7.88
CA PRO A 501 -8.49 -10.85 -7.18
C PRO A 501 -9.19 -10.70 -5.82
N SER A 502 -9.98 -11.69 -5.44
CA SER A 502 -10.41 -11.87 -4.06
C SER A 502 -9.21 -12.25 -3.17
N PRO A 503 -9.30 -12.10 -1.83
CA PRO A 503 -8.22 -12.53 -0.93
C PRO A 503 -7.80 -13.99 -1.13
N ALA A 504 -8.75 -14.90 -1.32
CA ALA A 504 -8.46 -16.31 -1.59
C ALA A 504 -7.75 -16.51 -2.93
N ARG A 505 -8.18 -15.77 -3.96
CA ARG A 505 -7.53 -15.79 -5.28
C ARG A 505 -6.11 -15.24 -5.22
N LEU A 506 -5.90 -14.13 -4.50
CA LEU A 506 -4.57 -13.57 -4.31
C LEU A 506 -3.64 -14.55 -3.59
N ALA A 507 -4.12 -15.19 -2.52
CA ALA A 507 -3.33 -16.20 -1.79
C ALA A 507 -2.93 -17.37 -2.72
N ARG A 508 -3.82 -17.82 -3.61
CA ARG A 508 -3.51 -18.86 -4.60
C ARG A 508 -2.45 -18.41 -5.61
N LEU A 509 -2.58 -17.19 -6.16
CA LEU A 509 -1.60 -16.62 -7.09
C LEU A 509 -0.22 -16.47 -6.42
N THR A 510 -0.20 -15.98 -5.17
CA THR A 510 1.02 -15.86 -4.36
C THR A 510 1.68 -17.22 -4.11
N LYS A 511 0.87 -18.26 -3.85
CA LYS A 511 1.41 -19.62 -3.68
C LYS A 511 2.04 -20.15 -4.97
N ILE A 512 1.39 -19.99 -6.12
CA ILE A 512 1.94 -20.40 -7.43
C ILE A 512 3.28 -19.69 -7.67
N TRP A 513 3.33 -18.39 -7.42
CA TRP A 513 4.54 -17.60 -7.52
C TRP A 513 5.66 -18.13 -6.60
N SER A 514 5.37 -18.32 -5.30
CA SER A 514 6.33 -18.84 -4.31
C SER A 514 6.90 -20.19 -4.73
N ASP A 515 6.01 -21.09 -5.19
CA ASP A 515 6.45 -22.43 -5.64
C ASP A 515 7.38 -22.33 -6.86
N CYS A 516 7.05 -21.46 -7.84
CA CYS A 516 7.90 -21.24 -9.01
C CYS A 516 9.25 -20.61 -8.64
N VAL A 517 9.29 -19.63 -7.74
CA VAL A 517 10.54 -19.00 -7.25
C VAL A 517 11.44 -20.05 -6.57
N LYS A 518 10.87 -20.96 -5.80
CA LYS A 518 11.63 -22.08 -5.19
C LYS A 518 12.18 -23.05 -6.24
N LEU A 519 11.39 -23.32 -7.28
CA LEU A 519 11.82 -24.17 -8.39
C LEU A 519 12.92 -23.53 -9.22
N GLU A 520 12.92 -22.20 -9.38
CA GLU A 520 14.02 -21.44 -9.98
C GLU A 520 15.31 -21.54 -9.14
N ALA A 521 15.22 -21.38 -7.82
CA ALA A 521 16.36 -21.55 -6.93
C ALA A 521 16.92 -23.00 -7.00
N ALA A 522 16.03 -23.99 -7.07
CA ALA A 522 16.42 -25.40 -7.26
C ALA A 522 17.06 -25.64 -8.64
N PHE A 523 16.67 -24.91 -9.67
CA PHE A 523 17.29 -24.96 -10.99
C PHE A 523 18.74 -24.44 -10.97
N TRP A 524 19.00 -23.34 -10.23
CA TRP A 524 20.38 -22.91 -9.99
C TRP A 524 21.20 -23.95 -9.22
N GLN A 525 20.59 -24.55 -8.18
CA GLN A 525 21.27 -25.58 -7.37
C GLN A 525 21.61 -26.79 -8.20
N MET A 526 20.69 -27.25 -9.05
CA MET A 526 20.92 -28.31 -10.02
C MET A 526 22.15 -28.03 -10.90
N GLY A 527 22.28 -26.79 -11.37
CA GLY A 527 23.45 -26.36 -12.14
C GLY A 527 24.76 -26.52 -11.34
N LEU A 528 24.78 -26.13 -10.06
CA LEU A 528 25.95 -26.28 -9.19
C LEU A 528 26.29 -27.75 -8.92
N ASP A 529 25.29 -28.56 -8.61
CA ASP A 529 25.45 -29.97 -8.22
C ASP A 529 25.66 -30.88 -9.44
N ARG A 530 25.34 -30.38 -10.64
CA ARG A 530 25.36 -31.14 -11.90
C ARG A 530 24.48 -32.40 -11.84
N SER A 531 23.30 -32.26 -11.18
CA SER A 531 22.37 -33.36 -10.87
C SER A 531 21.15 -33.42 -11.79
#